data_9d9e5f15a846a9c5d40b654cce64dbca
#
_entry.id   9d9e5f15a846a9c5d40b654cce64dbca
#
_cell.length_a   1.000
_cell.length_b   1.000
_cell.length_c   1.000
_cell.angle_alpha   90.00
_cell.angle_beta   90.00
_cell.angle_gamma   90.00
#
_symmetry.space_group_name_H-M   'P 1'
#
loop_
_entity.id
_entity.type
_entity.pdbx_description
1 polymer ?
#
loop_
_entity_poly.entity_id
_entity_poly.type
_entity_poly.pdbx_seq_one_letter_code
_entity_poly.pdbx_strand_id
1 'polypeptide(L)'
;MTAEIANRHYFDSYRSFIGDLGGEFRQYGTVSAFLGGIPLPFANGCLVLEPAQSDDLDAALAWVMAAEVPFVARVQESLVPGVVTSIASHGLVRDPEPLPGMVLAPIPAAPDPAQGIEVDEVDDASYADFVQTLIATGLPAEWAARTFARHLLGAPHLRFFQARLDRRPAGTSLAVRTGDLGGIYSVGTIEDARRRGVGTAVTWAAVSAIRDWDCVAAVLQSSAVGYPMYRSMGFEEVVRYARFKPASSQASQ
;
A
#
# COMPACT_ATOMS: atom_id res chain seq x y z
N MET A 1 -8.89 19.13 0.36
CA MET A 1 -8.07 18.02 -0.17
C MET A 1 -8.96 17.14 -1.03
N THR A 2 -8.46 16.61 -2.12
CA THR A 2 -9.30 15.98 -3.15
C THR A 2 -8.89 14.53 -3.39
N ALA A 3 -9.82 13.72 -3.91
CA ALA A 3 -9.54 12.38 -4.41
C ALA A 3 -8.39 12.36 -5.44
N GLU A 4 -8.21 13.43 -6.19
CA GLU A 4 -7.14 13.59 -7.18
C GLU A 4 -5.73 13.43 -6.59
N ILE A 5 -5.46 14.02 -5.40
CA ILE A 5 -4.18 13.88 -4.70
C ILE A 5 -3.94 12.40 -4.34
N ALA A 6 -4.96 11.74 -3.78
CA ALA A 6 -4.87 10.32 -3.41
C ALA A 6 -4.67 9.44 -4.64
N ASN A 7 -5.40 9.68 -5.73
CA ASN A 7 -5.28 8.93 -6.98
C ASN A 7 -3.91 9.10 -7.64
N ARG A 8 -3.41 10.35 -7.74
CA ARG A 8 -2.10 10.65 -8.31
C ARG A 8 -1.00 9.90 -7.57
N HIS A 9 -0.98 10.02 -6.23
CA HIS A 9 0.00 9.30 -5.43
C HIS A 9 -0.15 7.77 -5.56
N TYR A 10 -1.38 7.26 -5.58
CA TYR A 10 -1.64 5.82 -5.69
C TYR A 10 -1.11 5.25 -7.01
N PHE A 11 -1.35 5.95 -8.12
CA PHE A 11 -0.80 5.60 -9.43
C PHE A 11 0.74 5.63 -9.42
N ASP A 12 1.33 6.75 -9.01
CA ASP A 12 2.78 6.95 -9.06
C ASP A 12 3.52 6.00 -8.13
N SER A 13 2.97 5.72 -6.94
CA SER A 13 3.56 4.77 -5.99
C SER A 13 3.56 3.34 -6.51
N TYR A 14 2.48 2.90 -7.18
CA TYR A 14 2.46 1.58 -7.83
C TYR A 14 3.45 1.49 -8.97
N ARG A 15 3.52 2.52 -9.80
CA ARG A 15 4.49 2.57 -10.90
C ARG A 15 5.93 2.47 -10.39
N SER A 16 6.26 3.20 -9.31
CA SER A 16 7.56 3.12 -8.66
C SER A 16 7.81 1.73 -8.08
N PHE A 17 6.88 1.24 -7.25
CA PHE A 17 6.98 -0.06 -6.59
C PHE A 17 7.16 -1.23 -7.57
N ILE A 18 6.40 -1.25 -8.66
CA ILE A 18 6.53 -2.29 -9.68
C ILE A 18 7.88 -2.19 -10.39
N GLY A 19 8.38 -0.96 -10.62
CA GLY A 19 9.74 -0.72 -11.14
C GLY A 19 10.82 -1.23 -10.19
N ASP A 20 10.70 -0.96 -8.89
CA ASP A 20 11.63 -1.43 -7.85
C ASP A 20 11.66 -2.97 -7.75
N LEU A 21 10.55 -3.64 -8.05
CA LEU A 21 10.49 -5.11 -8.15
C LEU A 21 11.08 -5.68 -9.44
N GLY A 22 11.36 -4.82 -10.44
CA GLY A 22 11.74 -5.26 -11.80
C GLY A 22 10.55 -5.84 -12.58
N GLY A 23 9.33 -5.45 -12.23
CA GLY A 23 8.10 -5.90 -12.84
C GLY A 23 7.70 -5.11 -14.09
N GLU A 24 6.53 -5.42 -14.63
CA GLU A 24 5.95 -4.75 -15.80
C GLU A 24 4.78 -3.87 -15.41
N PHE A 25 4.76 -2.65 -15.96
CA PHE A 25 3.65 -1.70 -15.82
C PHE A 25 3.19 -1.26 -17.20
N ARG A 26 1.91 -1.47 -17.50
CA ARG A 26 1.29 -1.15 -18.81
C ARG A 26 0.11 -0.21 -18.64
N GLN A 27 -0.14 0.58 -19.68
CA GLN A 27 -1.28 1.49 -19.75
C GLN A 27 -2.19 1.09 -20.91
N TYR A 28 -3.49 0.98 -20.61
CA TYR A 28 -4.58 0.72 -21.57
C TYR A 28 -5.57 1.88 -21.45
N GLY A 29 -5.49 2.87 -22.33
CA GLY A 29 -6.24 4.10 -22.16
C GLY A 29 -5.97 4.72 -20.77
N THR A 30 -7.00 4.86 -19.94
CA THR A 30 -6.91 5.36 -18.55
C THR A 30 -6.71 4.24 -17.51
N VAL A 31 -6.70 2.97 -17.93
CA VAL A 31 -6.51 1.82 -17.05
C VAL A 31 -5.03 1.46 -16.94
N SER A 32 -4.51 1.40 -15.73
CA SER A 32 -3.16 0.90 -15.46
C SER A 32 -3.20 -0.58 -15.10
N ALA A 33 -2.30 -1.38 -15.68
CA ALA A 33 -2.14 -2.79 -15.35
C ALA A 33 -0.68 -3.09 -14.99
N PHE A 34 -0.44 -4.00 -14.05
CA PHE A 34 0.91 -4.26 -13.56
C PHE A 34 1.08 -5.70 -13.06
N LEU A 35 2.30 -6.19 -13.22
CA LEU A 35 2.78 -7.49 -12.75
C LEU A 35 4.14 -7.30 -12.08
N GLY A 36 4.21 -7.48 -10.76
CA GLY A 36 5.41 -7.25 -9.96
C GLY A 36 6.39 -8.41 -9.97
N GLY A 37 6.12 -9.50 -10.71
CA GLY A 37 7.00 -10.67 -10.78
C GLY A 37 7.05 -11.48 -9.48
N ILE A 38 6.12 -11.26 -8.55
CA ILE A 38 5.92 -12.02 -7.32
C ILE A 38 4.42 -12.39 -7.20
N PRO A 39 4.07 -13.61 -6.68
CA PRO A 39 2.69 -14.06 -6.63
C PRO A 39 1.93 -13.51 -5.42
N LEU A 40 2.05 -12.21 -5.17
CA LEU A 40 1.34 -11.52 -4.11
C LEU A 40 0.25 -10.63 -4.71
N PRO A 41 -1.02 -10.73 -4.24
CA PRO A 41 -2.15 -10.02 -4.87
C PRO A 41 -1.98 -8.50 -4.92
N PHE A 42 -1.25 -7.90 -3.98
CA PHE A 42 -1.02 -6.47 -3.98
C PHE A 42 0.01 -6.03 -5.05
N ALA A 43 0.88 -6.93 -5.51
CA ALA A 43 1.89 -6.64 -6.52
C ALA A 43 1.41 -6.86 -7.96
N ASN A 44 0.16 -7.35 -8.14
CA ASN A 44 -0.38 -7.64 -9.48
C ASN A 44 -1.81 -7.10 -9.58
N GLY A 45 -2.19 -6.63 -10.75
CA GLY A 45 -3.57 -6.21 -10.99
C GLY A 45 -3.74 -4.98 -11.86
N CYS A 46 -4.86 -4.29 -11.64
CA CYS A 46 -5.23 -3.09 -12.37
C CYS A 46 -5.62 -1.96 -11.40
N LEU A 47 -5.42 -0.72 -11.85
CA LEU A 47 -5.96 0.50 -11.23
C LEU A 47 -6.89 1.19 -12.23
N VAL A 48 -8.12 1.49 -11.80
CA VAL A 48 -9.10 2.32 -12.50
C VAL A 48 -9.39 3.53 -11.61
N LEU A 49 -8.69 4.61 -11.87
CA LEU A 49 -8.71 5.85 -11.05
C LEU A 49 -9.39 7.01 -11.79
N GLU A 50 -9.68 6.81 -13.07
CA GLU A 50 -10.38 7.72 -13.98
C GLU A 50 -11.44 6.96 -14.77
N PRO A 51 -12.41 7.62 -15.41
CA PRO A 51 -13.37 6.97 -16.30
C PRO A 51 -12.65 6.16 -17.40
N ALA A 52 -13.01 4.89 -17.55
CA ALA A 52 -12.36 3.95 -18.46
C ALA A 52 -13.34 3.44 -19.51
N GLN A 53 -12.83 3.17 -20.72
CA GLN A 53 -13.58 2.44 -21.73
C GLN A 53 -13.56 0.93 -21.40
N SER A 54 -14.64 0.22 -21.74
CA SER A 54 -14.75 -1.23 -21.48
C SER A 54 -13.62 -2.02 -22.14
N ASP A 55 -13.31 -1.71 -23.40
CA ASP A 55 -12.27 -2.42 -24.17
C ASP A 55 -10.88 -2.26 -23.54
N ASP A 56 -10.57 -1.09 -22.98
CA ASP A 56 -9.31 -0.83 -22.28
C ASP A 56 -9.21 -1.67 -21.01
N LEU A 57 -10.29 -1.75 -20.23
CA LEU A 57 -10.33 -2.56 -19.02
C LEU A 57 -10.27 -4.05 -19.34
N ASP A 58 -10.99 -4.51 -20.36
CA ASP A 58 -11.00 -5.91 -20.81
C ASP A 58 -9.60 -6.34 -21.26
N ALA A 59 -8.90 -5.50 -22.03
CA ALA A 59 -7.52 -5.75 -22.45
C ALA A 59 -6.56 -5.80 -21.25
N ALA A 60 -6.69 -4.88 -20.28
CA ALA A 60 -5.89 -4.83 -19.07
C ALA A 60 -6.11 -6.10 -18.22
N LEU A 61 -7.36 -6.49 -17.99
CA LEU A 61 -7.70 -7.69 -17.23
C LEU A 61 -7.22 -8.96 -17.93
N ALA A 62 -7.43 -9.08 -19.25
CA ALA A 62 -6.94 -10.22 -20.02
C ALA A 62 -5.42 -10.39 -19.90
N TRP A 63 -4.65 -9.28 -19.96
CA TRP A 63 -3.21 -9.32 -19.81
C TRP A 63 -2.77 -9.77 -18.40
N VAL A 64 -3.40 -9.25 -17.35
CA VAL A 64 -3.08 -9.64 -15.96
C VAL A 64 -3.46 -11.10 -15.70
N MET A 65 -4.62 -11.53 -16.17
CA MET A 65 -5.10 -12.90 -15.97
C MET A 65 -4.25 -13.95 -16.71
N ALA A 66 -3.69 -13.59 -17.87
CA ALA A 66 -2.79 -14.46 -18.63
C ALA A 66 -1.48 -14.79 -17.88
N ALA A 67 -1.12 -14.05 -16.85
CA ALA A 67 0.04 -14.33 -16.01
C ALA A 67 -0.22 -15.43 -14.96
N GLU A 68 -1.45 -15.85 -14.76
CA GLU A 68 -1.87 -16.91 -13.83
C GLU A 68 -1.36 -16.69 -12.38
N VAL A 69 -1.23 -15.44 -11.96
CA VAL A 69 -0.81 -15.06 -10.61
C VAL A 69 -1.97 -14.45 -9.80
N PRO A 70 -1.95 -14.54 -8.47
CA PRO A 70 -2.92 -13.82 -7.65
C PRO A 70 -2.88 -12.31 -7.92
N PHE A 71 -4.04 -11.70 -8.14
CA PHE A 71 -4.13 -10.27 -8.45
C PHE A 71 -5.38 -9.61 -7.84
N VAL A 72 -5.40 -8.27 -7.83
CA VAL A 72 -6.56 -7.46 -7.41
C VAL A 72 -6.75 -6.31 -8.40
N ALA A 73 -7.94 -6.19 -8.98
CA ALA A 73 -8.36 -4.98 -9.65
C ALA A 73 -8.91 -3.97 -8.61
N ARG A 74 -8.43 -2.74 -8.67
CA ARG A 74 -8.81 -1.65 -7.76
C ARG A 74 -9.45 -0.55 -8.57
N VAL A 75 -10.68 -0.21 -8.21
CA VAL A 75 -11.51 0.76 -8.93
C VAL A 75 -11.93 1.84 -7.95
N GLN A 76 -11.74 3.10 -8.30
CA GLN A 76 -12.33 4.19 -7.53
C GLN A 76 -13.85 3.95 -7.41
N GLU A 77 -14.40 4.01 -6.22
CA GLU A 77 -15.78 3.59 -5.93
C GLU A 77 -16.83 4.25 -6.83
N SER A 78 -16.67 5.54 -7.12
CA SER A 78 -17.57 6.30 -7.99
C SER A 78 -17.56 5.84 -9.46
N LEU A 79 -16.53 5.10 -9.88
CA LEU A 79 -16.37 4.59 -11.25
C LEU A 79 -16.90 3.16 -11.42
N VAL A 80 -17.19 2.46 -10.33
CA VAL A 80 -17.67 1.07 -10.37
C VAL A 80 -18.87 0.87 -11.28
N PRO A 81 -19.91 1.73 -11.29
CA PRO A 81 -21.06 1.54 -12.18
C PRO A 81 -20.69 1.48 -13.67
N GLY A 82 -19.64 2.22 -14.08
CA GLY A 82 -19.19 2.27 -15.48
C GLY A 82 -18.39 1.04 -15.93
N VAL A 83 -17.88 0.22 -14.99
CA VAL A 83 -16.96 -0.89 -15.28
C VAL A 83 -17.44 -2.24 -14.76
N VAL A 84 -18.57 -2.28 -14.03
CA VAL A 84 -19.03 -3.49 -13.35
C VAL A 84 -19.34 -4.65 -14.31
N THR A 85 -19.80 -4.36 -15.51
CA THR A 85 -20.10 -5.38 -16.54
C THR A 85 -18.82 -6.07 -17.01
N SER A 86 -17.77 -5.31 -17.36
CA SER A 86 -16.46 -5.87 -17.74
C SER A 86 -15.84 -6.67 -16.59
N ILE A 87 -15.89 -6.16 -15.36
CA ILE A 87 -15.41 -6.88 -14.17
C ILE A 87 -16.13 -8.23 -14.01
N ALA A 88 -17.45 -8.23 -14.11
CA ALA A 88 -18.27 -9.45 -13.96
C ALA A 88 -18.03 -10.46 -15.09
N SER A 89 -17.87 -10.00 -16.35
CA SER A 89 -17.59 -10.88 -17.50
C SER A 89 -16.25 -11.61 -17.38
N HIS A 90 -15.29 -11.05 -16.63
CA HIS A 90 -14.01 -11.71 -16.30
C HIS A 90 -14.08 -12.59 -15.03
N GLY A 91 -15.26 -12.81 -14.47
CA GLY A 91 -15.44 -13.66 -13.28
C GLY A 91 -14.87 -13.07 -11.99
N LEU A 92 -14.68 -11.75 -11.93
CA LEU A 92 -14.21 -11.09 -10.73
C LEU A 92 -15.37 -10.79 -9.79
N VAL A 93 -15.14 -11.02 -8.51
CA VAL A 93 -16.09 -10.70 -7.43
C VAL A 93 -15.56 -9.57 -6.56
N ARG A 94 -16.49 -8.75 -6.07
CA ARG A 94 -16.16 -7.64 -5.19
C ARG A 94 -15.76 -8.13 -3.80
N ASP A 95 -14.65 -7.62 -3.29
CA ASP A 95 -14.28 -7.75 -1.89
C ASP A 95 -15.27 -6.90 -1.04
N PRO A 96 -15.87 -7.44 0.02
CA PRO A 96 -16.81 -6.70 0.84
C PRO A 96 -16.19 -5.49 1.56
N GLU A 97 -14.88 -5.52 1.79
CA GLU A 97 -14.18 -4.43 2.47
C GLU A 97 -13.61 -3.42 1.46
N PRO A 98 -14.10 -2.17 1.44
CA PRO A 98 -13.49 -1.12 0.62
C PRO A 98 -12.14 -0.73 1.19
N LEU A 99 -11.33 -0.09 0.35
CA LEU A 99 -10.03 0.45 0.72
C LEU A 99 -10.10 1.99 0.77
N PRO A 100 -10.32 2.61 1.95
CA PRO A 100 -10.32 4.05 2.08
C PRO A 100 -8.98 4.66 1.69
N GLY A 101 -8.97 5.63 0.77
CA GLY A 101 -7.85 6.50 0.48
C GLY A 101 -7.91 7.73 1.38
N MET A 102 -6.86 7.94 2.18
CA MET A 102 -6.82 8.96 3.21
C MET A 102 -5.64 9.90 3.00
N VAL A 103 -5.81 11.16 3.37
CA VAL A 103 -4.83 12.23 3.20
C VAL A 103 -4.66 13.00 4.51
N LEU A 104 -3.42 13.34 4.85
CA LEU A 104 -3.06 14.25 5.94
C LEU A 104 -2.35 15.47 5.36
N ALA A 105 -3.01 16.63 5.44
CA ALA A 105 -2.43 17.92 5.06
C ALA A 105 -3.16 19.08 5.79
N PRO A 106 -2.44 20.08 6.29
CA PRO A 106 -0.97 20.14 6.27
C PRO A 106 -0.36 19.01 7.11
N ILE A 107 0.91 18.67 6.84
CA ILE A 107 1.62 17.61 7.59
C ILE A 107 2.11 18.22 8.92
N PRO A 108 1.58 17.81 10.08
CA PRO A 108 2.00 18.35 11.38
C PRO A 108 3.33 17.76 11.83
N ALA A 109 3.91 18.34 12.88
CA ALA A 109 4.98 17.70 13.61
C ALA A 109 4.49 16.42 14.29
N ALA A 110 5.30 15.38 14.27
CA ALA A 110 4.98 14.14 14.97
C ALA A 110 5.02 14.39 16.51
N PRO A 111 4.08 13.81 17.26
CA PRO A 111 4.20 13.78 18.73
C PRO A 111 5.29 12.79 19.15
N ASP A 112 5.76 12.93 20.38
CA ASP A 112 6.65 11.95 20.98
C ASP A 112 5.97 10.57 21.05
N PRO A 113 6.70 9.47 20.80
CA PRO A 113 6.16 8.13 20.93
C PRO A 113 5.82 7.83 22.40
N ALA A 114 4.91 6.88 22.61
CA ALA A 114 4.59 6.39 23.94
C ALA A 114 5.82 5.75 24.61
N GLN A 115 5.87 5.78 25.93
CA GLN A 115 6.99 5.23 26.71
C GLN A 115 7.30 3.77 26.33
N GLY A 116 8.57 3.45 26.16
CA GLY A 116 9.06 2.13 25.78
C GLY A 116 9.00 1.84 24.29
N ILE A 117 8.54 2.79 23.46
CA ILE A 117 8.57 2.68 22.00
C ILE A 117 9.70 3.52 21.44
N GLU A 118 10.56 2.90 20.67
CA GLU A 118 11.62 3.52 19.88
C GLU A 118 11.34 3.22 18.41
N VAL A 119 11.57 4.20 17.52
CA VAL A 119 11.40 4.01 16.07
C VAL A 119 12.65 4.54 15.37
N ASP A 120 13.30 3.65 14.64
CA ASP A 120 14.50 3.95 13.88
C ASP A 120 14.26 3.74 12.38
N GLU A 121 15.00 4.49 11.56
CA GLU A 121 15.11 4.17 10.14
C GLU A 121 15.95 2.90 9.99
N VAL A 122 15.51 2.02 9.09
CA VAL A 122 16.16 0.73 8.85
C VAL A 122 17.47 0.94 8.08
N ASP A 123 18.54 0.40 8.62
CA ASP A 123 19.86 0.31 8.01
C ASP A 123 20.27 -1.15 7.74
N ASP A 124 21.49 -1.35 7.27
CA ASP A 124 22.01 -2.69 7.02
C ASP A 124 22.06 -3.59 8.26
N ALA A 125 22.27 -3.02 9.45
CA ALA A 125 22.35 -3.79 10.68
C ALA A 125 20.96 -4.24 11.17
N SER A 126 19.94 -3.41 11.00
CA SER A 126 18.56 -3.66 11.44
C SER A 126 17.68 -4.31 10.37
N TYR A 127 18.16 -4.45 9.13
CA TYR A 127 17.38 -5.00 8.02
C TYR A 127 16.82 -6.40 8.28
N ALA A 128 17.59 -7.28 8.92
CA ALA A 128 17.12 -8.63 9.25
C ALA A 128 15.91 -8.60 10.20
N ASP A 129 15.95 -7.77 11.24
CA ASP A 129 14.85 -7.57 12.17
C ASP A 129 13.61 -7.01 11.46
N PHE A 130 13.80 -6.06 10.56
CA PHE A 130 12.73 -5.47 9.75
C PHE A 130 12.01 -6.55 8.91
N VAL A 131 12.76 -7.39 8.18
CA VAL A 131 12.20 -8.47 7.37
C VAL A 131 11.44 -9.48 8.25
N GLN A 132 12.00 -9.87 9.40
CA GLN A 132 11.33 -10.77 10.34
C GLN A 132 10.04 -10.17 10.90
N THR A 133 10.01 -8.85 11.14
CA THR A 133 8.79 -8.16 11.60
C THR A 133 7.73 -8.12 10.50
N LEU A 134 8.10 -7.90 9.23
CA LEU A 134 7.18 -7.99 8.09
C LEU A 134 6.54 -9.39 8.00
N ILE A 135 7.34 -10.45 8.17
CA ILE A 135 6.85 -11.83 8.19
C ILE A 135 5.88 -12.03 9.36
N ALA A 136 6.23 -11.60 10.55
CA ALA A 136 5.40 -11.69 11.73
C ALA A 136 4.09 -10.89 11.64
N THR A 137 4.04 -9.88 10.75
CA THR A 137 2.81 -9.10 10.48
C THR A 137 2.00 -9.62 9.30
N GLY A 138 2.41 -10.74 8.67
CA GLY A 138 1.62 -11.49 7.70
C GLY A 138 2.16 -11.52 6.27
N LEU A 139 3.36 -10.98 6.02
CA LEU A 139 3.98 -11.12 4.71
C LEU A 139 4.59 -12.53 4.57
N PRO A 140 4.33 -13.27 3.49
CA PRO A 140 4.93 -14.59 3.29
C PRO A 140 6.47 -14.55 3.30
N ALA A 141 7.10 -15.44 4.07
CA ALA A 141 8.53 -15.42 4.35
C ALA A 141 9.39 -15.50 3.06
N GLU A 142 8.95 -16.32 2.10
CA GLU A 142 9.65 -16.51 0.82
C GLU A 142 9.67 -15.24 -0.06
N TRP A 143 8.77 -14.28 0.18
CA TRP A 143 8.65 -13.05 -0.61
C TRP A 143 9.08 -11.79 0.13
N ALA A 144 9.27 -11.85 1.45
CA ALA A 144 9.53 -10.67 2.27
C ALA A 144 10.80 -9.93 1.83
N ALA A 145 11.94 -10.65 1.72
CA ALA A 145 13.20 -10.05 1.33
C ALA A 145 13.24 -9.63 -0.17
N ARG A 146 12.39 -10.22 -1.02
CA ARG A 146 12.28 -9.82 -2.42
C ARG A 146 11.40 -8.57 -2.57
N THR A 147 10.31 -8.49 -1.81
CA THR A 147 9.39 -7.34 -1.83
C THR A 147 10.06 -6.07 -1.29
N PHE A 148 10.88 -6.21 -0.26
CA PHE A 148 11.60 -5.11 0.40
C PHE A 148 13.10 -5.38 0.35
N ALA A 149 13.64 -5.47 -0.88
CA ALA A 149 15.01 -5.89 -1.09
C ALA A 149 16.02 -4.93 -0.45
N ARG A 150 17.10 -5.49 0.12
CA ARG A 150 18.15 -4.73 0.83
C ARG A 150 18.74 -3.58 0.00
N HIS A 151 18.86 -3.74 -1.32
CA HIS A 151 19.40 -2.70 -2.19
C HIS A 151 18.51 -1.45 -2.28
N LEU A 152 17.25 -1.53 -1.82
CA LEU A 152 16.34 -0.38 -1.72
C LEU A 152 16.61 0.49 -0.48
N LEU A 153 17.42 0.02 0.47
CA LEU A 153 17.90 0.86 1.57
C LEU A 153 18.76 2.00 0.98
N GLY A 154 18.42 3.23 1.37
CA GLY A 154 19.07 4.42 0.83
C GLY A 154 18.57 4.89 -0.54
N ALA A 155 17.56 4.25 -1.13
CA ALA A 155 16.88 4.79 -2.31
C ALA A 155 16.23 6.15 -1.95
N PRO A 156 16.45 7.23 -2.75
CA PRO A 156 16.08 8.58 -2.35
C PRO A 156 14.56 8.80 -2.21
N HIS A 157 13.76 7.90 -2.73
CA HIS A 157 12.30 7.93 -2.69
C HIS A 157 11.69 6.98 -1.65
N LEU A 158 12.51 6.22 -0.91
CA LEU A 158 12.07 5.24 0.09
C LEU A 158 12.75 5.48 1.42
N ARG A 159 12.00 5.33 2.51
CA ARG A 159 12.55 5.21 3.88
C ARG A 159 11.77 4.15 4.64
N PHE A 160 12.48 3.19 5.18
CA PHE A 160 11.93 2.06 5.93
C PHE A 160 12.09 2.30 7.41
N PHE A 161 11.06 1.99 8.21
CA PHE A 161 11.07 2.22 9.65
C PHE A 161 10.77 0.94 10.41
N GLN A 162 11.52 0.75 11.50
CA GLN A 162 11.34 -0.32 12.46
C GLN A 162 11.00 0.26 13.82
N ALA A 163 9.83 -0.08 14.36
CA ALA A 163 9.50 0.21 15.75
C ALA A 163 9.95 -0.94 16.65
N ARG A 164 10.51 -0.59 17.80
CA ARG A 164 10.80 -1.48 18.93
C ARG A 164 9.91 -1.12 20.10
N LEU A 165 9.43 -2.16 20.79
CA LEU A 165 8.72 -2.04 22.06
C LEU A 165 9.54 -2.77 23.12
N ASP A 166 9.98 -2.06 24.17
CA ASP A 166 10.86 -2.61 25.18
C ASP A 166 12.11 -3.28 24.55
N ARG A 167 12.71 -2.61 23.56
CA ARG A 167 13.87 -3.03 22.75
C ARG A 167 13.65 -4.25 21.84
N ARG A 168 12.43 -4.75 21.70
CA ARG A 168 12.11 -5.87 20.79
C ARG A 168 11.43 -5.36 19.53
N PRO A 169 11.81 -5.84 18.32
CA PRO A 169 11.12 -5.51 17.09
C PRO A 169 9.60 -5.75 17.21
N ALA A 170 8.79 -4.75 16.86
CA ALA A 170 7.37 -4.76 17.15
C ALA A 170 6.48 -4.23 16.03
N GLY A 171 7.01 -3.43 15.11
CA GLY A 171 6.22 -2.88 14.02
C GLY A 171 7.07 -2.30 12.91
N THR A 172 6.47 -2.12 11.74
CA THR A 172 7.12 -1.60 10.54
C THR A 172 6.28 -0.52 9.88
N SER A 173 6.93 0.36 9.12
CA SER A 173 6.30 1.20 8.09
C SER A 173 7.29 1.54 6.98
N LEU A 174 6.76 2.01 5.87
CA LEU A 174 7.49 2.49 4.70
C LEU A 174 6.94 3.84 4.29
N ALA A 175 7.82 4.84 4.12
CA ALA A 175 7.51 6.09 3.43
C ALA A 175 7.96 5.99 1.98
N VAL A 176 7.09 6.44 1.04
CA VAL A 176 7.35 6.45 -0.40
C VAL A 176 7.11 7.85 -0.93
N ARG A 177 8.12 8.48 -1.53
CA ARG A 177 7.99 9.80 -2.16
C ARG A 177 7.62 9.65 -3.63
N THR A 178 6.61 10.41 -4.06
CA THR A 178 6.26 10.57 -5.48
C THR A 178 6.05 12.06 -5.79
N GLY A 179 7.04 12.68 -6.40
CA GLY A 179 7.03 14.13 -6.64
C GLY A 179 6.92 14.94 -5.35
N ASP A 180 5.84 15.68 -5.20
CA ASP A 180 5.49 16.52 -4.05
C ASP A 180 4.58 15.84 -3.01
N LEU A 181 4.32 14.54 -3.16
CA LEU A 181 3.49 13.73 -2.27
C LEU A 181 4.32 12.63 -1.61
N GLY A 182 3.91 12.23 -0.40
CA GLY A 182 4.47 11.08 0.28
C GLY A 182 3.40 10.07 0.67
N GLY A 183 3.66 8.78 0.48
CA GLY A 183 2.75 7.71 0.89
C GLY A 183 3.28 6.90 2.05
N ILE A 184 2.38 6.28 2.79
CA ILE A 184 2.70 5.43 3.92
C ILE A 184 2.16 4.03 3.63
N TYR A 185 3.07 3.06 3.67
CA TYR A 185 2.79 1.67 3.34
C TYR A 185 3.37 0.70 4.38
N SER A 186 2.99 -0.56 4.28
CA SER A 186 3.52 -1.65 5.12
C SER A 186 3.50 -1.35 6.63
N VAL A 187 2.47 -0.60 7.06
CA VAL A 187 2.24 -0.38 8.49
C VAL A 187 1.75 -1.67 9.11
N GLY A 188 2.62 -2.29 9.87
CA GLY A 188 2.35 -3.55 10.57
C GLY A 188 2.72 -3.46 12.04
N THR A 189 2.00 -4.20 12.88
CA THR A 189 2.32 -4.38 14.31
C THR A 189 2.14 -5.84 14.65
N ILE A 190 3.16 -6.47 15.22
CA ILE A 190 3.09 -7.86 15.66
C ILE A 190 1.98 -8.01 16.71
N GLU A 191 1.39 -9.20 16.81
CA GLU A 191 0.17 -9.42 17.59
C GLU A 191 0.32 -9.00 19.05
N ASP A 192 1.38 -9.42 19.72
CA ASP A 192 1.65 -9.14 21.14
C ASP A 192 1.94 -7.65 21.44
N ALA A 193 2.23 -6.85 20.42
CA ALA A 193 2.50 -5.41 20.55
C ALA A 193 1.31 -4.53 20.13
N ARG A 194 0.19 -5.13 19.71
CA ARG A 194 -0.99 -4.37 19.29
C ARG A 194 -1.61 -3.62 20.47
N ARG A 195 -2.27 -2.49 20.15
CA ARG A 195 -2.95 -1.61 21.13
C ARG A 195 -2.04 -0.98 22.19
N ARG A 196 -0.73 -0.97 21.93
CA ARG A 196 0.28 -0.35 22.80
C ARG A 196 0.91 0.90 22.16
N GLY A 197 0.34 1.43 21.06
CA GLY A 197 0.83 2.64 20.39
C GLY A 197 1.89 2.42 19.31
N VAL A 198 2.35 1.19 19.08
CA VAL A 198 3.42 0.87 18.11
C VAL A 198 3.04 1.29 16.69
N GLY A 199 1.83 0.93 16.21
CA GLY A 199 1.36 1.30 14.88
C GLY A 199 1.30 2.82 14.69
N THR A 200 0.86 3.55 15.71
CA THR A 200 0.82 5.02 15.68
C THR A 200 2.23 5.60 15.60
N ALA A 201 3.17 5.12 16.43
CA ALA A 201 4.54 5.61 16.47
C ALA A 201 5.27 5.39 15.13
N VAL A 202 5.18 4.17 14.57
CA VAL A 202 5.84 3.87 13.30
C VAL A 202 5.20 4.60 12.11
N THR A 203 3.90 4.89 12.18
CA THR A 203 3.23 5.73 11.17
C THR A 203 3.72 7.19 11.27
N TRP A 204 3.88 7.74 12.48
CA TRP A 204 4.43 9.08 12.67
C TRP A 204 5.87 9.21 12.19
N ALA A 205 6.68 8.18 12.29
CA ALA A 205 8.03 8.17 11.71
C ALA A 205 7.98 8.32 10.19
N ALA A 206 7.09 7.59 9.51
CA ALA A 206 6.87 7.75 8.08
C ALA A 206 6.33 9.14 7.71
N VAL A 207 5.39 9.71 8.50
CA VAL A 207 4.89 11.08 8.33
C VAL A 207 6.02 12.11 8.48
N SER A 208 6.91 11.93 9.45
CA SER A 208 8.07 12.80 9.64
C SER A 208 9.01 12.78 8.44
N ALA A 209 9.29 11.58 7.90
CA ALA A 209 10.10 11.44 6.68
C ALA A 209 9.46 12.16 5.47
N ILE A 210 8.14 12.06 5.32
CA ILE A 210 7.40 12.74 4.26
C ILE A 210 7.50 14.27 4.42
N ARG A 211 7.42 14.77 5.65
CA ARG A 211 7.64 16.19 5.96
C ARG A 211 9.07 16.63 5.68
N ASP A 212 10.07 15.80 6.04
CA ASP A 212 11.49 16.09 5.78
C ASP A 212 11.81 16.14 4.28
N TRP A 213 11.00 15.50 3.45
CA TRP A 213 11.05 15.59 1.99
C TRP A 213 10.33 16.83 1.42
N ASP A 214 9.81 17.72 2.27
CA ASP A 214 9.01 18.89 1.88
C ASP A 214 7.75 18.53 1.06
N CYS A 215 7.18 17.34 1.28
CA CYS A 215 5.93 16.95 0.64
C CYS A 215 4.75 17.78 1.17
N VAL A 216 3.80 18.07 0.29
CA VAL A 216 2.61 18.89 0.63
C VAL A 216 1.53 18.08 1.35
N ALA A 217 1.54 16.76 1.21
CA ALA A 217 0.57 15.87 1.85
C ALA A 217 1.16 14.47 2.07
N ALA A 218 0.69 13.80 3.13
CA ALA A 218 0.88 12.38 3.34
C ALA A 218 -0.40 11.62 2.94
N VAL A 219 -0.24 10.51 2.22
CA VAL A 219 -1.33 9.71 1.64
C VAL A 219 -1.20 8.27 2.09
N LEU A 220 -2.31 7.58 2.31
CA LEU A 220 -2.33 6.13 2.54
C LEU A 220 -3.64 5.50 2.07
N GLN A 221 -3.63 4.17 1.95
CA GLN A 221 -4.83 3.37 1.82
C GLN A 221 -5.00 2.56 3.11
N SER A 222 -6.14 2.74 3.77
CA SER A 222 -6.38 2.14 5.09
C SER A 222 -7.10 0.80 4.99
N SER A 223 -6.69 -0.16 5.84
CA SER A 223 -7.54 -1.29 6.18
C SER A 223 -8.63 -0.88 7.17
N ALA A 224 -9.70 -1.67 7.30
CA ALA A 224 -10.74 -1.43 8.30
C ALA A 224 -10.18 -1.35 9.74
N VAL A 225 -9.18 -2.18 10.06
CA VAL A 225 -8.52 -2.19 11.38
C VAL A 225 -7.69 -0.93 11.62
N GLY A 226 -6.99 -0.42 10.61
CA GLY A 226 -6.15 0.77 10.72
C GLY A 226 -6.92 2.09 10.69
N TYR A 227 -8.11 2.10 10.09
CA TYR A 227 -8.88 3.31 9.85
C TYR A 227 -9.11 4.20 11.09
N PRO A 228 -9.56 3.69 12.25
CA PRO A 228 -9.73 4.52 13.44
C PRO A 228 -8.44 5.18 13.93
N MET A 229 -7.30 4.47 13.82
CA MET A 229 -5.99 5.01 14.18
C MET A 229 -5.61 6.18 13.26
N TYR A 230 -5.70 6.02 11.95
CA TYR A 230 -5.37 7.09 11.01
C TYR A 230 -6.30 8.29 11.17
N ARG A 231 -7.60 8.07 11.40
CA ARG A 231 -8.54 9.17 11.75
C ARG A 231 -8.10 9.94 12.98
N SER A 232 -7.66 9.24 14.04
CA SER A 232 -7.19 9.90 15.27
C SER A 232 -5.88 10.67 15.08
N MET A 233 -5.09 10.33 14.05
CA MET A 233 -3.87 11.04 13.65
C MET A 233 -4.15 12.26 12.76
N GLY A 234 -5.42 12.51 12.38
CA GLY A 234 -5.82 13.62 11.54
C GLY A 234 -5.93 13.32 10.04
N PHE A 235 -5.75 12.05 9.62
CA PHE A 235 -6.01 11.69 8.24
C PHE A 235 -7.50 11.78 7.92
N GLU A 236 -7.82 12.37 6.77
CA GLU A 236 -9.18 12.46 6.25
C GLU A 236 -9.38 11.51 5.08
N GLU A 237 -10.50 10.78 5.08
CA GLU A 237 -10.90 9.98 3.94
C GLU A 237 -11.37 10.90 2.81
N VAL A 238 -10.76 10.78 1.64
CA VAL A 238 -11.09 11.60 0.46
C VAL A 238 -11.59 10.79 -0.72
N VAL A 239 -11.38 9.48 -0.70
CA VAL A 239 -11.78 8.55 -1.77
C VAL A 239 -11.91 7.14 -1.21
N ARG A 240 -12.65 6.27 -1.89
CA ARG A 240 -12.68 4.82 -1.65
C ARG A 240 -12.35 4.08 -2.92
N TYR A 241 -11.68 2.94 -2.75
CA TYR A 241 -11.41 2.01 -3.83
C TYR A 241 -12.12 0.70 -3.55
N ALA A 242 -12.98 0.27 -4.49
CA ALA A 242 -13.50 -1.08 -4.53
C ALA A 242 -12.39 -2.03 -4.99
N ARG A 243 -12.33 -3.19 -4.40
CA ARG A 243 -11.39 -4.25 -4.78
C ARG A 243 -12.16 -5.41 -5.40
N PHE A 244 -11.64 -5.93 -6.51
CA PHE A 244 -12.20 -7.08 -7.19
C PHE A 244 -11.11 -8.14 -7.39
N LYS A 245 -11.45 -9.39 -7.13
CA LYS A 245 -10.54 -10.53 -7.24
C LYS A 245 -11.25 -11.69 -7.93
N PRO A 246 -10.54 -12.63 -8.53
CA PRO A 246 -11.14 -13.85 -9.05
C PRO A 246 -12.04 -14.50 -7.99
N ALA A 247 -13.23 -14.94 -8.39
CA ALA A 247 -14.04 -15.78 -7.51
C ALA A 247 -13.16 -16.96 -7.08
N SER A 248 -12.99 -17.15 -5.77
CA SER A 248 -12.21 -18.29 -5.28
C SER A 248 -12.82 -19.56 -5.93
N SER A 249 -12.08 -20.24 -6.77
CA SER A 249 -12.35 -21.65 -6.97
C SER A 249 -12.32 -22.24 -5.57
N GLN A 250 -13.43 -22.78 -5.10
CA GLN A 250 -13.45 -23.53 -3.85
C GLN A 250 -12.31 -24.54 -3.97
N ALA A 251 -11.24 -24.30 -3.21
CA ALA A 251 -10.20 -25.27 -3.07
C ALA A 251 -10.90 -26.51 -2.53
N SER A 252 -10.99 -27.53 -3.37
CA SER A 252 -11.44 -28.86 -2.98
C SER A 252 -10.68 -29.24 -1.73
N GLN A 253 -11.46 -29.55 -0.70
CA GLN A 253 -11.00 -30.06 0.59
C GLN A 253 -10.09 -31.26 0.43
#